data_2c5017bfadb0adc7b3fc3adda3ebadd6
#
_entry.id   2c5017bfadb0adc7b3fc3adda3ebadd6
#
_cell.length_a   1.000
_cell.length_b   1.000
_cell.length_c   1.000
_cell.angle_alpha   90.00
_cell.angle_beta   90.00
_cell.angle_gamma   90.00
#
_symmetry.space_group_name_H-M   'P 1'
#
loop_
_entity.id
_entity.type
_entity.pdbx_description
1 polymer ?
#
loop_
_entity_poly.entity_id
_entity_poly.type
_entity_poly.pdbx_seq_one_letter_code
_entity_poly.pdbx_strand_id
1 'polypeptide(L)'
;MIKKRTFGPNINVNIILQKILIDNLSYFGLIPIMKHIPGHGVTNKDSHLTLPITKLSKSSLQDHIKIFKYFNKIPLAMTAHIKYLSWDKNNIATFSSYIIDNIIRKKIGFKGLIISDDLEMNANIYNIKDAIKLANFSKLDVILDCSSDLDKYSEIINSFNVSNNYVNVHKSNKLQQYKKKLDFKSININHYHELYNQLLKINGF
;
A
#
# COMPACT_ATOMS: atom_id res chain seq x y z
N MET A 1 -10.35 7.66 -11.72
CA MET A 1 -9.07 7.13 -12.20
C MET A 1 -8.73 5.72 -11.72
N ILE A 2 -8.87 5.39 -10.45
CA ILE A 2 -8.69 4.00 -9.96
C ILE A 2 -9.61 3.00 -10.65
N LYS A 3 -10.81 3.41 -11.07
CA LYS A 3 -11.77 2.53 -11.78
C LYS A 3 -11.16 1.74 -12.95
N LYS A 4 -10.22 2.32 -13.69
CA LYS A 4 -9.54 1.65 -14.82
C LYS A 4 -8.39 0.72 -14.39
N ARG A 5 -8.05 0.71 -13.08
CA ARG A 5 -6.94 -0.08 -12.52
C ARG A 5 -7.41 -1.09 -11.47
N THR A 6 -8.71 -1.43 -11.50
CA THR A 6 -9.32 -2.42 -10.59
C THR A 6 -9.96 -3.55 -11.38
N PHE A 7 -10.13 -4.69 -10.74
CA PHE A 7 -10.85 -5.83 -11.29
C PHE A 7 -12.38 -5.69 -11.17
N GLY A 8 -12.91 -4.47 -10.97
CA GLY A 8 -14.34 -4.19 -10.89
C GLY A 8 -14.92 -4.27 -9.47
N PRO A 9 -16.25 -4.08 -9.33
CA PRO A 9 -16.90 -3.94 -8.02
C PRO A 9 -17.23 -5.27 -7.32
N ASN A 10 -17.22 -6.40 -8.03
CA ASN A 10 -17.58 -7.69 -7.45
C ASN A 10 -16.41 -8.22 -6.59
N ILE A 11 -16.65 -8.38 -5.28
CA ILE A 11 -15.61 -8.80 -4.35
C ILE A 11 -15.10 -10.22 -4.62
N ASN A 12 -15.95 -11.16 -5.04
CA ASN A 12 -15.56 -12.53 -5.31
C ASN A 12 -14.67 -12.62 -6.55
N VAL A 13 -15.02 -11.90 -7.61
CA VAL A 13 -14.19 -11.78 -8.82
C VAL A 13 -12.83 -11.14 -8.46
N ASN A 14 -12.85 -10.08 -7.67
CA ASN A 14 -11.61 -9.45 -7.20
C ASN A 14 -10.71 -10.43 -6.43
N ILE A 15 -11.28 -11.22 -5.53
CA ILE A 15 -10.52 -12.21 -4.75
C ILE A 15 -9.85 -13.23 -5.68
N ILE A 16 -10.59 -13.77 -6.64
CA ILE A 16 -10.06 -14.77 -7.59
C ILE A 16 -8.92 -14.18 -8.43
N LEU A 17 -9.17 -13.03 -9.07
CA LEU A 17 -8.17 -12.43 -9.96
C LEU A 17 -6.93 -11.95 -9.21
N GLN A 18 -7.09 -11.35 -8.03
CA GLN A 18 -5.96 -10.94 -7.20
C GLN A 18 -5.18 -12.13 -6.67
N LYS A 19 -5.85 -13.25 -6.31
CA LYS A 19 -5.16 -14.47 -5.90
C LYS A 19 -4.30 -15.02 -7.04
N ILE A 20 -4.83 -15.12 -8.25
CA ILE A 20 -4.06 -15.53 -9.44
C ILE A 20 -2.84 -14.63 -9.63
N LEU A 21 -3.02 -13.31 -9.57
CA LEU A 21 -1.93 -12.35 -9.71
C LEU A 21 -0.85 -12.54 -8.63
N ILE A 22 -1.26 -12.66 -7.37
CA ILE A 22 -0.35 -12.84 -6.22
C ILE A 22 0.44 -14.13 -6.36
N ASP A 23 -0.24 -15.24 -6.70
CA ASP A 23 0.39 -16.54 -6.84
C ASP A 23 1.45 -16.52 -7.96
N ASN A 24 1.13 -15.88 -9.11
CA ASN A 24 2.07 -15.72 -10.22
C ASN A 24 3.25 -14.80 -9.86
N LEU A 25 3.00 -13.64 -9.25
CA LEU A 25 4.09 -12.76 -8.79
C LEU A 25 5.03 -13.48 -7.83
N SER A 26 4.46 -14.22 -6.87
CA SER A 26 5.25 -14.98 -5.89
C SER A 26 6.02 -16.13 -6.54
N TYR A 27 5.43 -16.80 -7.53
CA TYR A 27 6.10 -17.87 -8.29
C TYR A 27 7.35 -17.36 -9.01
N PHE A 28 7.29 -16.13 -9.57
CA PHE A 28 8.43 -15.50 -10.24
C PHE A 28 9.37 -14.74 -9.28
N GLY A 29 9.24 -14.95 -7.96
CA GLY A 29 10.12 -14.33 -6.98
C GLY A 29 9.84 -12.85 -6.72
N LEU A 30 8.70 -12.31 -7.15
CA LEU A 30 8.30 -10.93 -6.88
C LEU A 30 7.50 -10.85 -5.57
N ILE A 31 7.74 -9.80 -4.79
CA ILE A 31 6.98 -9.53 -3.57
C ILE A 31 5.76 -8.68 -3.93
N PRO A 32 4.53 -9.22 -3.79
CA PRO A 32 3.33 -8.42 -4.04
C PRO A 32 3.13 -7.37 -2.94
N ILE A 33 2.65 -6.18 -3.35
CA ILE A 33 2.27 -5.10 -2.44
C ILE A 33 0.76 -4.89 -2.55
N MET A 34 0.06 -5.06 -1.43
CA MET A 34 -1.38 -4.80 -1.33
C MET A 34 -1.64 -3.30 -1.26
N LYS A 35 -2.43 -2.74 -2.19
CA LYS A 35 -2.66 -1.29 -2.24
C LYS A 35 -4.05 -0.90 -2.75
N HIS A 36 -4.55 0.23 -2.30
CA HIS A 36 -4.02 1.14 -1.28
C HIS A 36 -4.86 0.95 -0.02
N ILE A 37 -4.24 0.47 1.06
CA ILE A 37 -4.94 0.15 2.31
C ILE A 37 -5.28 1.44 3.10
N PRO A 38 -6.46 1.58 3.72
CA PRO A 38 -7.53 0.60 3.93
C PRO A 38 -8.61 0.59 2.83
N GLY A 39 -8.40 1.20 1.67
CA GLY A 39 -9.29 1.10 0.52
C GLY A 39 -9.52 2.41 -0.21
N HIS A 40 -9.02 2.56 -1.43
CA HIS A 40 -9.15 3.77 -2.23
C HIS A 40 -10.52 3.89 -2.95
N GLY A 41 -11.29 2.80 -3.03
CA GLY A 41 -12.60 2.79 -3.71
C GLY A 41 -13.71 3.62 -3.04
N VAL A 42 -13.42 4.25 -1.90
CA VAL A 42 -14.35 5.10 -1.12
C VAL A 42 -14.50 6.52 -1.63
N THR A 43 -13.76 6.90 -2.68
CA THR A 43 -13.74 8.25 -3.24
C THR A 43 -13.61 8.20 -4.76
N ASN A 44 -14.15 9.23 -5.42
CA ASN A 44 -14.02 9.44 -6.87
C ASN A 44 -12.87 10.41 -7.21
N LYS A 45 -12.21 11.01 -6.22
CA LYS A 45 -11.10 11.94 -6.43
C LYS A 45 -9.79 11.20 -6.65
N ASP A 46 -8.93 11.80 -7.45
CA ASP A 46 -7.58 11.30 -7.72
C ASP A 46 -6.59 11.88 -6.70
N SER A 47 -5.94 11.02 -5.93
CA SER A 47 -4.94 11.40 -4.93
C SER A 47 -3.65 12.01 -5.54
N HIS A 48 -3.42 11.83 -6.83
CA HIS A 48 -2.31 12.52 -7.52
C HIS A 48 -2.60 14.01 -7.74
N LEU A 49 -3.88 14.41 -7.77
CA LEU A 49 -4.29 15.80 -8.06
C LEU A 49 -4.72 16.57 -6.82
N THR A 50 -5.43 15.92 -5.89
CA THR A 50 -5.99 16.55 -4.70
C THR A 50 -6.10 15.55 -3.56
N LEU A 51 -6.22 16.05 -2.33
CA LEU A 51 -6.52 15.21 -1.18
C LEU A 51 -7.96 14.66 -1.25
N PRO A 52 -8.14 13.32 -1.42
CA PRO A 52 -9.47 12.74 -1.35
C PRO A 52 -9.97 12.67 0.10
N ILE A 53 -11.25 12.96 0.29
CA ILE A 53 -11.91 12.90 1.60
C ILE A 53 -13.15 12.01 1.45
N THR A 54 -13.35 11.06 2.36
CA THR A 54 -14.56 10.26 2.45
C THR A 54 -15.34 10.57 3.71
N LYS A 55 -16.68 10.69 3.56
CA LYS A 55 -17.66 10.89 4.65
C LYS A 55 -18.45 9.61 4.96
N LEU A 56 -18.07 8.48 4.36
CA LEU A 56 -18.75 7.20 4.60
C LEU A 56 -18.75 6.85 6.09
N SER A 57 -19.84 6.25 6.54
CA SER A 57 -19.98 5.79 7.93
C SER A 57 -18.99 4.67 8.25
N LYS A 58 -18.73 4.46 9.55
CA LYS A 58 -17.87 3.35 9.99
C LYS A 58 -18.41 1.99 9.53
N SER A 59 -19.73 1.82 9.46
CA SER A 59 -20.37 0.59 8.96
C SER A 59 -20.11 0.37 7.47
N SER A 60 -20.34 1.38 6.64
CA SER A 60 -20.07 1.30 5.19
C SER A 60 -18.60 0.98 4.91
N LEU A 61 -17.67 1.57 5.67
CA LEU A 61 -16.24 1.33 5.52
C LEU A 61 -15.82 -0.12 5.87
N GLN A 62 -16.64 -0.86 6.68
CA GLN A 62 -16.35 -2.27 6.96
C GLN A 62 -16.39 -3.16 5.70
N ASP A 63 -17.25 -2.86 4.75
CA ASP A 63 -17.33 -3.63 3.50
C ASP A 63 -16.09 -3.39 2.64
N HIS A 64 -15.59 -2.16 2.60
CA HIS A 64 -14.39 -1.82 1.84
C HIS A 64 -13.11 -2.48 2.36
N ILE A 65 -13.03 -2.83 3.64
CA ILE A 65 -11.83 -3.49 4.19
C ILE A 65 -11.87 -5.02 4.07
N LYS A 66 -12.99 -5.63 3.64
CA LYS A 66 -13.13 -7.10 3.54
C LYS A 66 -12.07 -7.74 2.64
N ILE A 67 -11.80 -7.13 1.49
CA ILE A 67 -10.80 -7.62 0.54
C ILE A 67 -9.38 -7.62 1.16
N PHE A 68 -9.04 -6.59 1.93
CA PHE A 68 -7.75 -6.49 2.60
C PHE A 68 -7.61 -7.51 3.73
N LYS A 69 -8.71 -7.87 4.40
CA LYS A 69 -8.72 -8.97 5.39
C LYS A 69 -8.39 -10.31 4.75
N TYR A 70 -8.93 -10.56 3.56
CA TYR A 70 -8.69 -11.80 2.84
C TYR A 70 -7.19 -11.96 2.50
N PHE A 71 -6.54 -10.88 2.09
CA PHE A 71 -5.14 -10.86 1.69
C PHE A 71 -4.17 -10.38 2.79
N ASN A 72 -4.55 -10.41 4.05
CA ASN A 72 -3.75 -9.87 5.17
C ASN A 72 -2.42 -10.61 5.44
N LYS A 73 -2.16 -11.70 4.75
CA LYS A 73 -0.88 -12.47 4.81
C LYS A 73 0.17 -11.97 3.82
N ILE A 74 -0.19 -11.09 2.89
CA ILE A 74 0.77 -10.47 1.98
C ILE A 74 1.82 -9.71 2.81
N PRO A 75 3.13 -9.78 2.44
CA PRO A 75 4.19 -9.21 3.26
C PRO A 75 4.20 -7.68 3.33
N LEU A 76 3.72 -7.01 2.28
CA LEU A 76 3.79 -5.56 2.15
C LEU A 76 2.41 -4.96 1.84
N ALA A 77 2.11 -3.80 2.43
CA ALA A 77 0.93 -3.01 2.08
C ALA A 77 1.27 -1.52 1.98
N MET A 78 0.75 -0.86 0.94
CA MET A 78 0.89 0.57 0.73
C MET A 78 -0.37 1.29 1.20
N THR A 79 -0.22 2.36 1.96
CA THR A 79 -1.34 3.16 2.48
C THR A 79 -1.98 4.03 1.41
N ALA A 80 -3.21 4.47 1.66
CA ALA A 80 -3.90 5.45 0.83
C ALA A 80 -3.71 6.87 1.39
N HIS A 81 -3.36 7.84 0.56
CA HIS A 81 -3.41 9.27 0.90
C HIS A 81 -4.86 9.76 0.84
N ILE A 82 -5.67 9.31 1.80
CA ILE A 82 -7.09 9.63 1.91
C ILE A 82 -7.43 9.99 3.35
N LYS A 83 -8.29 11.01 3.54
CA LYS A 83 -8.87 11.35 4.84
C LYS A 83 -10.22 10.64 5.02
N TYR A 84 -10.31 9.79 6.04
CA TYR A 84 -11.53 9.06 6.41
C TYR A 84 -12.17 9.71 7.63
N LEU A 85 -13.09 10.66 7.43
CA LEU A 85 -13.63 11.51 8.50
C LEU A 85 -14.29 10.73 9.64
N SER A 86 -14.85 9.55 9.37
CA SER A 86 -15.45 8.70 10.40
C SER A 86 -14.45 7.93 11.25
N TRP A 87 -13.19 7.82 10.82
CA TRP A 87 -12.12 7.17 11.57
C TRP A 87 -11.15 8.18 12.17
N ASP A 88 -10.68 9.14 11.36
CA ASP A 88 -9.78 10.22 11.80
C ASP A 88 -10.11 11.51 11.03
N LYS A 89 -10.48 12.56 11.77
CA LYS A 89 -10.82 13.86 11.20
C LYS A 89 -9.59 14.73 10.93
N ASN A 90 -8.47 14.40 11.55
CA ASN A 90 -7.28 15.25 11.52
C ASN A 90 -6.26 14.77 10.47
N ASN A 91 -5.98 13.47 10.42
CA ASN A 91 -4.91 12.93 9.61
C ASN A 91 -5.44 12.13 8.40
N ILE A 92 -4.63 12.06 7.34
CA ILE A 92 -4.81 11.09 6.26
C ILE A 92 -4.45 9.68 6.75
N ALA A 93 -4.94 8.64 6.08
CA ALA A 93 -4.75 7.27 6.55
C ALA A 93 -3.27 6.88 6.71
N THR A 94 -2.37 7.42 5.86
CA THR A 94 -0.93 7.21 5.93
C THR A 94 -0.33 7.64 7.28
N PHE A 95 -0.82 8.75 7.84
CA PHE A 95 -0.27 9.33 9.07
C PHE A 95 -1.22 9.25 10.28
N SER A 96 -2.26 8.45 10.19
CA SER A 96 -3.21 8.24 11.28
C SER A 96 -2.83 7.04 12.13
N SER A 97 -2.33 7.27 13.35
CA SER A 97 -2.07 6.18 14.30
C SER A 97 -3.34 5.37 14.59
N TYR A 98 -4.53 6.03 14.62
CA TYR A 98 -5.79 5.33 14.80
C TYR A 98 -6.08 4.35 13.65
N ILE A 99 -5.92 4.80 12.39
CA ILE A 99 -6.18 3.95 11.22
C ILE A 99 -5.15 2.83 11.16
N ILE A 100 -3.87 3.11 11.39
CA ILE A 100 -2.82 2.09 11.37
C ILE A 100 -3.07 1.06 12.48
N ASP A 101 -3.22 1.47 13.73
CA ASP A 101 -3.34 0.52 14.85
C ASP A 101 -4.71 -0.19 14.87
N ASN A 102 -5.82 0.56 14.73
CA ASN A 102 -7.14 -0.02 14.96
C ASN A 102 -7.78 -0.59 13.69
N ILE A 103 -7.52 0.00 12.52
CA ILE A 103 -8.11 -0.49 11.28
C ILE A 103 -7.16 -1.48 10.59
N ILE A 104 -5.91 -1.09 10.31
CA ILE A 104 -4.98 -1.92 9.55
C ILE A 104 -4.47 -3.09 10.40
N ARG A 105 -3.90 -2.80 11.58
CA ARG A 105 -3.31 -3.85 12.44
C ARG A 105 -4.37 -4.73 13.10
N LYS A 106 -5.40 -4.14 13.73
CA LYS A 106 -6.41 -4.91 14.48
C LYS A 106 -7.53 -5.43 13.60
N LYS A 107 -8.29 -4.56 12.88
CA LYS A 107 -9.49 -4.99 12.16
C LYS A 107 -9.19 -5.78 10.88
N ILE A 108 -8.21 -5.37 10.09
CA ILE A 108 -7.76 -6.11 8.91
C ILE A 108 -6.86 -7.28 9.33
N GLY A 109 -6.14 -7.16 10.44
CA GLY A 109 -5.22 -8.18 10.93
C GLY A 109 -3.89 -8.22 10.17
N PHE A 110 -3.51 -7.11 9.51
CA PHE A 110 -2.30 -7.05 8.71
C PHE A 110 -1.05 -6.99 9.60
N LYS A 111 -0.13 -7.94 9.40
CA LYS A 111 1.12 -8.06 10.17
C LYS A 111 2.40 -7.76 9.36
N GLY A 112 2.25 -7.50 8.05
CA GLY A 112 3.35 -7.14 7.17
C GLY A 112 3.88 -5.73 7.39
N LEU A 113 4.80 -5.28 6.53
CA LEU A 113 5.30 -3.91 6.54
C LEU A 113 4.30 -2.97 5.85
N ILE A 114 4.04 -1.83 6.48
CA ILE A 114 3.19 -0.77 5.95
C ILE A 114 4.10 0.31 5.35
N ILE A 115 3.91 0.58 4.06
CA ILE A 115 4.65 1.57 3.28
C ILE A 115 3.72 2.76 3.03
N SER A 116 4.22 3.99 3.06
CA SER A 116 3.45 5.14 2.58
C SER A 116 3.15 5.01 1.09
N ASP A 117 2.15 5.70 0.58
CA ASP A 117 2.14 6.12 -0.82
C ASP A 117 3.22 7.19 -1.01
N ASP A 118 3.49 7.56 -2.25
CA ASP A 118 4.53 8.53 -2.59
C ASP A 118 4.29 9.88 -1.92
N LEU A 119 5.30 10.38 -1.20
CA LEU A 119 5.21 11.66 -0.50
C LEU A 119 5.10 12.87 -1.43
N GLU A 120 5.48 12.74 -2.71
CA GLU A 120 5.36 13.79 -3.71
C GLU A 120 3.93 13.99 -4.26
N MET A 121 3.00 13.11 -3.91
CA MET A 121 1.60 13.24 -4.36
C MET A 121 0.92 14.47 -3.76
N ASN A 122 0.12 15.18 -4.56
CA ASN A 122 -0.64 16.35 -4.12
C ASN A 122 -1.65 16.08 -2.98
N ALA A 123 -1.99 14.82 -2.75
CA ALA A 123 -2.78 14.41 -1.59
C ALA A 123 -1.99 14.46 -0.28
N ASN A 124 -0.65 14.48 -0.34
CA ASN A 124 0.20 14.72 0.81
C ASN A 124 0.31 16.23 1.05
N ILE A 125 -0.40 16.70 2.06
CA ILE A 125 -0.47 18.13 2.40
C ILE A 125 0.63 18.58 3.39
N TYR A 126 1.55 17.69 3.72
CA TYR A 126 2.60 17.94 4.70
C TYR A 126 3.95 18.17 4.00
N ASN A 127 4.76 19.09 4.54
CA ASN A 127 6.16 19.16 4.16
C ASN A 127 6.92 17.91 4.63
N ILE A 128 8.12 17.68 4.10
CA ILE A 128 8.86 16.45 4.34
C ILE A 128 9.20 16.21 5.82
N LYS A 129 9.55 17.26 6.56
CA LYS A 129 9.89 17.16 7.99
C LYS A 129 8.68 16.74 8.83
N ASP A 130 7.52 17.31 8.53
CA ASP A 130 6.29 16.98 9.25
C ASP A 130 5.78 15.60 8.84
N ALA A 131 5.89 15.23 7.56
CA ALA A 131 5.56 13.89 7.09
C ALA A 131 6.39 12.80 7.81
N ILE A 132 7.69 13.03 8.00
CA ILE A 132 8.56 12.09 8.73
C ILE A 132 8.17 11.99 10.21
N LYS A 133 7.91 13.11 10.88
CA LYS A 133 7.45 13.11 12.27
C LYS A 133 6.13 12.35 12.42
N LEU A 134 5.16 12.62 11.52
CA LEU A 134 3.87 11.96 11.52
C LEU A 134 3.98 10.46 11.21
N ALA A 135 4.88 10.08 10.29
CA ALA A 135 5.18 8.69 9.98
C ALA A 135 5.69 7.93 11.21
N ASN A 136 6.63 8.52 11.95
CA ASN A 136 7.13 7.95 13.19
C ASN A 136 6.03 7.82 14.25
N PHE A 137 5.25 8.88 14.46
CA PHE A 137 4.15 8.88 15.43
C PHE A 137 3.06 7.86 15.08
N SER A 138 2.72 7.74 13.80
CA SER A 138 1.70 6.79 13.33
C SER A 138 2.19 5.35 13.27
N LYS A 139 3.48 5.07 13.51
CA LYS A 139 4.10 3.74 13.42
C LYS A 139 4.09 3.17 12.00
N LEU A 140 4.18 4.03 11.00
CA LEU A 140 4.43 3.63 9.63
C LEU A 140 5.79 2.91 9.57
N ASP A 141 5.89 1.87 8.74
CA ASP A 141 7.12 1.06 8.70
C ASP A 141 8.16 1.58 7.70
N VAL A 142 7.69 2.09 6.55
CA VAL A 142 8.53 2.55 5.45
C VAL A 142 7.91 3.80 4.83
N ILE A 143 8.74 4.78 4.52
CA ILE A 143 8.37 5.96 3.74
C ILE A 143 8.82 5.75 2.29
N LEU A 144 7.95 6.08 1.33
CA LEU A 144 8.25 6.08 -0.09
C LEU A 144 8.32 7.52 -0.58
N ASP A 145 9.43 7.86 -1.21
CA ASP A 145 9.64 9.09 -1.95
C ASP A 145 10.08 8.74 -3.36
N CYS A 146 9.38 9.26 -4.37
CA CYS A 146 9.65 9.01 -5.78
C CYS A 146 10.26 10.24 -6.48
N SER A 147 10.68 11.26 -5.71
CA SER A 147 11.44 12.37 -6.27
C SER A 147 12.80 11.86 -6.78
N SER A 148 13.35 12.51 -7.78
CA SER A 148 14.75 12.32 -8.22
C SER A 148 15.67 13.41 -7.69
N ASP A 149 15.25 14.11 -6.64
CA ASP A 149 15.94 15.28 -6.08
C ASP A 149 16.86 14.86 -4.93
N LEU A 150 18.17 14.98 -5.15
CA LEU A 150 19.20 14.62 -4.16
C LEU A 150 19.18 15.52 -2.92
N ASP A 151 18.76 16.79 -3.06
CA ASP A 151 18.65 17.72 -1.93
C ASP A 151 17.52 17.29 -1.00
N LYS A 152 16.39 16.84 -1.56
CA LYS A 152 15.32 16.22 -0.79
C LYS A 152 15.75 14.97 -0.06
N TYR A 153 16.51 14.08 -0.67
CA TYR A 153 17.03 12.91 0.03
C TYR A 153 17.91 13.28 1.22
N SER A 154 18.74 14.31 1.06
CA SER A 154 19.53 14.85 2.17
C SER A 154 18.63 15.40 3.29
N GLU A 155 17.56 16.12 2.95
CA GLU A 155 16.59 16.62 3.92
C GLU A 155 15.84 15.48 4.64
N ILE A 156 15.43 14.42 3.92
CA ILE A 156 14.82 13.23 4.48
C ILE A 156 15.75 12.57 5.50
N ILE A 157 17.00 12.29 5.10
CA ILE A 157 18.01 11.65 5.97
C ILE A 157 18.27 12.48 7.23
N ASN A 158 18.46 13.79 7.08
CA ASN A 158 18.67 14.69 8.21
C ASN A 158 17.46 14.74 9.15
N SER A 159 16.26 14.72 8.61
CA SER A 159 15.02 14.71 9.42
C SER A 159 14.85 13.41 10.22
N PHE A 160 15.30 12.27 9.70
CA PHE A 160 15.37 11.02 10.46
C PHE A 160 16.40 11.07 11.58
N ASN A 161 17.59 11.64 11.34
CA ASN A 161 18.65 11.74 12.33
C ASN A 161 18.28 12.66 13.51
N VAL A 162 17.54 13.72 13.26
CA VAL A 162 17.06 14.65 14.31
C VAL A 162 15.95 14.04 15.16
N SER A 163 15.12 13.16 14.61
CA SER A 163 14.00 12.54 15.33
C SER A 163 14.39 11.41 16.27
N ASN A 164 15.68 11.20 16.51
CA ASN A 164 16.29 10.23 17.41
C ASN A 164 15.65 8.84 17.52
N ASN A 165 16.41 7.83 17.14
CA ASN A 165 16.41 6.48 17.69
C ASN A 165 15.50 5.41 17.07
N TYR A 166 14.84 5.58 15.94
CA TYR A 166 14.14 4.44 15.35
C TYR A 166 14.46 4.21 13.86
N VAL A 167 15.73 4.05 13.52
CA VAL A 167 15.99 3.02 12.49
C VAL A 167 15.62 1.70 13.15
N ASN A 168 14.41 1.24 12.92
CA ASN A 168 13.93 0.02 13.54
C ASN A 168 14.65 -1.14 12.83
N VAL A 169 15.81 -1.53 13.37
CA VAL A 169 16.66 -2.63 12.86
C VAL A 169 15.84 -3.89 12.62
N HIS A 170 14.80 -4.11 13.42
CA HIS A 170 13.87 -5.23 13.24
C HIS A 170 13.07 -5.12 11.93
N LYS A 171 12.62 -3.91 11.54
CA LYS A 171 11.90 -3.68 10.27
C LYS A 171 12.83 -3.84 9.07
N SER A 172 14.06 -3.34 9.15
CA SER A 172 15.10 -3.54 8.14
C SER A 172 15.42 -5.01 7.95
N ASN A 173 15.61 -5.75 9.04
CA ASN A 173 15.86 -7.20 9.02
C ASN A 173 14.68 -7.97 8.40
N LYS A 174 13.45 -7.56 8.66
CA LYS A 174 12.26 -8.15 8.07
C LYS A 174 12.20 -7.93 6.54
N LEU A 175 12.56 -6.75 6.07
CA LEU A 175 12.67 -6.46 4.63
C LEU A 175 13.75 -7.32 3.97
N GLN A 176 14.93 -7.46 4.62
CA GLN A 176 16.00 -8.32 4.15
C GLN A 176 15.62 -9.80 4.15
N GLN A 177 14.85 -10.27 5.13
CA GLN A 177 14.31 -11.64 5.15
C GLN A 177 13.36 -11.90 3.98
N TYR A 178 12.54 -10.93 3.58
CA TYR A 178 11.74 -11.04 2.37
C TYR A 178 12.62 -11.12 1.11
N LYS A 179 13.65 -10.28 1.01
CA LYS A 179 14.63 -10.34 -0.09
C LYS A 179 15.31 -11.72 -0.22
N LYS A 180 15.73 -12.31 0.91
CA LYS A 180 16.40 -13.62 0.93
C LYS A 180 15.47 -14.77 0.53
N LYS A 181 14.16 -14.61 0.66
CA LYS A 181 13.15 -15.60 0.23
C LYS A 181 12.82 -15.51 -1.26
N LEU A 182 13.33 -14.50 -1.95
CA LEU A 182 13.17 -14.35 -3.40
C LEU A 182 14.10 -15.33 -4.09
N ASP A 183 13.59 -16.50 -4.36
CA ASP A 183 14.23 -17.43 -5.30
C ASP A 183 13.83 -16.98 -6.71
N PHE A 184 14.69 -16.22 -7.36
CA PHE A 184 14.47 -15.79 -8.73
C PHE A 184 14.57 -17.02 -9.64
N LYS A 185 13.45 -17.67 -9.86
CA LYS A 185 13.35 -18.66 -10.94
C LYS A 185 13.59 -17.93 -12.25
N SER A 186 14.50 -18.42 -13.05
CA SER A 186 14.71 -17.91 -14.40
C SER A 186 13.36 -17.85 -15.13
N ILE A 187 13.01 -16.70 -15.67
CA ILE A 187 11.76 -16.52 -16.41
C ILE A 187 11.82 -17.44 -17.62
N ASN A 188 11.02 -18.48 -17.63
CA ASN A 188 10.82 -19.27 -18.84
C ASN A 188 9.89 -18.47 -19.75
N ILE A 189 10.48 -17.82 -20.77
CA ILE A 189 9.76 -17.01 -21.74
C ILE A 189 8.61 -17.81 -22.40
N ASN A 190 8.78 -19.11 -22.60
CA ASN A 190 7.74 -19.97 -23.19
C ASN A 190 6.52 -20.08 -22.24
N HIS A 191 6.74 -20.20 -20.94
CA HIS A 191 5.67 -20.21 -19.96
C HIS A 191 4.92 -18.86 -19.89
N TYR A 192 5.63 -17.75 -20.04
CA TYR A 192 5.01 -16.43 -20.15
C TYR A 192 4.11 -16.33 -21.39
N HIS A 193 4.55 -16.81 -22.54
CA HIS A 193 3.75 -16.85 -23.77
C HIS A 193 2.51 -17.75 -23.66
N GLU A 194 2.62 -18.88 -22.97
CA GLU A 194 1.47 -19.74 -22.71
C GLU A 194 0.43 -19.05 -21.82
N LEU A 195 0.85 -18.43 -20.73
CA LEU A 195 -0.04 -17.65 -19.86
C LEU A 195 -0.68 -16.46 -20.60
N TYR A 196 0.08 -15.74 -21.40
CA TYR A 196 -0.42 -14.63 -22.19
C TYR A 196 -1.47 -15.10 -23.20
N ASN A 197 -1.23 -16.19 -23.90
CA ASN A 197 -2.19 -16.78 -24.84
C ASN A 197 -3.45 -17.31 -24.13
N GLN A 198 -3.34 -17.86 -22.93
CA GLN A 198 -4.50 -18.24 -22.13
C GLN A 198 -5.33 -17.00 -21.73
N LEU A 199 -4.69 -15.91 -21.32
CA LEU A 199 -5.36 -14.66 -20.99
C LEU A 199 -6.08 -14.05 -22.20
N LEU A 200 -5.49 -14.10 -23.39
CA LEU A 200 -6.14 -13.66 -24.63
C LEU A 200 -7.40 -14.48 -24.94
N LYS A 201 -7.34 -15.80 -24.80
CA LYS A 201 -8.49 -16.70 -25.03
C LYS A 201 -9.63 -16.43 -24.04
N ILE A 202 -9.32 -16.15 -22.77
CA ILE A 202 -10.33 -15.84 -21.73
C ILE A 202 -11.01 -14.49 -22.02
N ASN A 203 -10.32 -13.54 -22.62
CA ASN A 203 -10.86 -12.22 -22.95
C ASN A 203 -11.46 -12.12 -24.36
N GLY A 204 -11.54 -13.21 -25.12
CA GLY A 204 -12.19 -13.25 -26.43
C GLY A 204 -11.38 -12.58 -27.55
N PHE A 205 -10.03 -12.48 -27.39
CA PHE A 205 -9.11 -12.03 -28.43
C PHE A 205 -8.38 -13.20 -29.10
#